data_907bb570ae8acc9b0d20cfc0164254d1
#
_entry.id   907bb570ae8acc9b0d20cfc0164254d1
#
_cell.length_a   1.000
_cell.length_b   1.000
_cell.length_c   1.000
_cell.angle_alpha   90.00
_cell.angle_beta   90.00
_cell.angle_gamma   90.00
#
_symmetry.space_group_name_H-M   'P 1'
#
loop_
_entity.id
_entity.type
_entity.pdbx_description
1 polymer ?
#
loop_
_entity_poly.entity_id
_entity_poly.type
_entity_poly.pdbx_seq_one_letter_code
_entity_poly.pdbx_strand_id
1 'polypeptide(L)'
;MFPVGLVPVSASRAGPESGPDVPQLLRGRVLFKDLGEADLREIPPAVFELRHLEELHLERNKIEALPPEIGSLKKLRVLYLNNNNLLNICPELGDLEQLQSLDLSENPIICSLLTHTLCRLRSLRQLRLYNMNLLQLPAEICKKLQHLQLLGLSGNGLASLPWQISSLTQLQQLYLQTNNLQILPPGFCQLRRLEVLDLRQNLLNCLPDDISSLQNLKHLYLAGNNLTAIPQTLSGCINLCVLDISRNRLDLNLFCSLPAGLAELALSDNELCAVPPAVCKLGDTLQLLYLKNTHLKTLTCCFSGLTAIRLLDLSQNQLRFFPKQICELDQLEILSLDDSKLKEVAPEIKNLTKLKVLGLTGNRFQDFPQEICCMESLEKLYLGQDHGMKFIHIPEDISGLVNLKELYLENNEIEFLPPTIGMLQNLAVLDCHENRLLELPASIGDMHGLRKLLLDCNRISHLPENLDQLQKLQILSLERNPLEKPLAEICHQGVSVIFQYLQTKKLQQLMATKVQAWWRGLMVRKELGPFKNLFPKKDKKGKKDKRKKK
;
A
#
# COMPACT_ATOMS: atom_id res chain seq x y z
N MET A 1 6.68 6.46 4.25
CA MET A 1 6.51 4.99 4.33
C MET A 1 5.73 4.53 3.12
N PHE A 2 6.40 3.94 2.14
CA PHE A 2 5.66 3.13 1.19
C PHE A 2 4.94 2.06 2.00
N PRO A 3 3.65 1.79 1.79
CA PRO A 3 3.06 0.57 2.24
C PRO A 3 3.64 -0.57 1.38
N VAL A 4 4.91 -0.90 1.61
CA VAL A 4 5.51 -2.14 1.15
C VAL A 4 5.22 -3.19 2.21
N GLY A 5 3.94 -3.41 2.46
CA GLY A 5 3.45 -4.74 2.62
C GLY A 5 3.04 -5.17 1.22
N LEU A 6 3.67 -6.18 0.67
CA LEU A 6 2.90 -7.13 -0.07
C LEU A 6 1.59 -7.20 0.71
N VAL A 7 0.55 -6.51 0.20
CA VAL A 7 -0.79 -6.80 0.66
C VAL A 7 -0.78 -8.30 0.67
N PRO A 8 -0.95 -9.00 1.79
CA PRO A 8 -1.25 -10.40 1.68
C PRO A 8 -2.34 -10.36 0.65
N VAL A 9 -2.15 -11.05 -0.46
CA VAL A 9 -3.28 -11.51 -1.20
C VAL A 9 -4.00 -12.33 -0.14
N SER A 10 -4.74 -11.62 0.71
CA SER A 10 -5.86 -12.20 1.42
C SER A 10 -6.52 -12.89 0.28
N ALA A 11 -6.50 -14.21 0.29
CA ALA A 11 -7.05 -15.03 -0.78
C ALA A 11 -8.20 -14.22 -1.33
N SER A 12 -7.85 -13.44 -2.38
CA SER A 12 -8.74 -12.44 -2.90
C SER A 12 -9.96 -13.25 -3.22
N ARG A 13 -11.06 -12.87 -2.67
CA ARG A 13 -12.34 -13.33 -3.12
C ARG A 13 -12.29 -13.35 -4.65
N ALA A 14 -11.81 -14.43 -5.24
CA ALA A 14 -12.19 -14.84 -6.55
C ALA A 14 -13.56 -15.47 -6.39
N GLY A 15 -14.49 -14.63 -5.89
CA GLY A 15 -15.89 -14.82 -6.23
C GLY A 15 -16.03 -14.29 -7.65
N PRO A 16 -16.88 -14.88 -8.47
CA PRO A 16 -17.25 -14.29 -9.74
C PRO A 16 -17.66 -12.85 -9.47
N GLU A 17 -17.19 -11.93 -10.31
CA GLU A 17 -17.59 -10.53 -10.30
C GLU A 17 -19.09 -10.47 -10.08
N SER A 18 -19.53 -9.81 -9.01
CA SER A 18 -20.93 -9.56 -8.73
C SER A 18 -21.48 -8.63 -9.81
N GLY A 19 -22.03 -9.24 -10.84
CA GLY A 19 -23.05 -8.61 -11.64
C GLY A 19 -24.29 -8.35 -10.76
N PRO A 20 -25.15 -7.40 -11.11
CA PRO A 20 -26.22 -6.93 -10.23
C PRO A 20 -27.14 -8.09 -9.78
N ASP A 21 -27.51 -8.06 -8.49
CA ASP A 21 -28.49 -8.94 -7.84
C ASP A 21 -29.69 -9.29 -8.74
N VAL A 22 -29.62 -10.45 -9.38
CA VAL A 22 -30.80 -11.09 -9.96
C VAL A 22 -31.05 -12.35 -9.14
N PRO A 23 -32.11 -12.38 -8.30
CA PRO A 23 -32.53 -13.64 -7.71
C PRO A 23 -32.92 -14.56 -8.86
N GLN A 24 -32.10 -15.58 -9.17
CA GLN A 24 -32.47 -16.59 -10.16
C GLN A 24 -33.57 -17.49 -9.61
N LEU A 25 -34.77 -17.01 -9.66
CA LEU A 25 -36.00 -17.82 -9.54
C LEU A 25 -36.25 -18.55 -10.87
N LEU A 26 -35.44 -19.56 -11.17
CA LEU A 26 -35.76 -20.48 -12.26
C LEU A 26 -36.74 -21.55 -11.74
N ARG A 27 -38.02 -21.41 -12.05
CA ARG A 27 -39.10 -22.39 -11.83
C ARG A 27 -39.40 -22.74 -10.36
N GLY A 28 -39.41 -21.78 -9.44
CA GLY A 28 -39.77 -22.01 -8.03
C GLY A 28 -38.76 -22.84 -7.22
N ARG A 29 -37.50 -22.98 -7.70
CA ARG A 29 -36.42 -23.69 -7.00
C ARG A 29 -35.38 -22.70 -6.50
N VAL A 30 -35.15 -22.67 -5.19
CA VAL A 30 -34.05 -21.89 -4.58
C VAL A 30 -32.78 -22.71 -4.72
N LEU A 31 -31.80 -22.21 -5.48
CA LEU A 31 -30.50 -22.85 -5.69
C LEU A 31 -29.40 -22.26 -4.81
N PHE A 32 -29.55 -21.02 -4.39
CA PHE A 32 -28.61 -20.25 -3.58
C PHE A 32 -29.30 -19.66 -2.36
N LYS A 33 -28.67 -19.75 -1.20
CA LYS A 33 -29.13 -19.13 0.04
C LYS A 33 -27.96 -18.51 0.76
N ASP A 34 -28.00 -17.19 0.91
CA ASP A 34 -27.06 -16.44 1.72
C ASP A 34 -27.69 -16.09 3.07
N LEU A 35 -27.02 -16.49 4.14
CA LEU A 35 -27.31 -16.22 5.54
C LEU A 35 -26.03 -15.81 6.28
N GLY A 36 -25.01 -15.36 5.55
CA GLY A 36 -23.79 -14.80 6.12
C GLY A 36 -24.07 -13.52 6.91
N GLU A 37 -23.30 -13.30 7.99
CA GLU A 37 -23.38 -12.09 8.83
C GLU A 37 -24.77 -11.81 9.43
N ALA A 38 -25.61 -12.85 9.64
CA ALA A 38 -26.99 -12.73 10.10
C ALA A 38 -27.16 -12.91 11.62
N ASP A 39 -26.07 -12.95 12.37
CA ASP A 39 -26.02 -13.14 13.84
C ASP A 39 -26.72 -14.45 14.32
N LEU A 40 -26.74 -15.48 13.48
CA LEU A 40 -27.38 -16.75 13.75
C LEU A 40 -26.63 -17.57 14.78
N ARG A 41 -27.33 -18.16 15.75
CA ARG A 41 -26.81 -19.19 16.67
C ARG A 41 -27.11 -20.60 16.20
N GLU A 42 -28.15 -20.77 15.40
CA GLU A 42 -28.60 -22.03 14.82
C GLU A 42 -29.04 -21.80 13.36
N ILE A 43 -28.94 -22.85 12.55
CA ILE A 43 -29.41 -22.76 11.14
C ILE A 43 -30.94 -22.87 11.15
N PRO A 44 -31.67 -21.91 10.52
CA PRO A 44 -33.13 -21.97 10.46
C PRO A 44 -33.62 -23.28 9.83
N PRO A 45 -34.54 -24.03 10.47
CA PRO A 45 -35.03 -25.32 9.95
C PRO A 45 -35.59 -25.29 8.53
N ALA A 46 -36.18 -24.14 8.12
CA ALA A 46 -36.67 -23.93 6.77
C ALA A 46 -35.60 -24.08 5.67
N VAL A 47 -34.32 -23.93 6.00
CA VAL A 47 -33.21 -24.11 5.06
C VAL A 47 -33.14 -25.57 4.58
N PHE A 48 -33.42 -26.55 5.48
CA PHE A 48 -33.33 -27.98 5.18
C PHE A 48 -34.48 -28.48 4.30
N GLU A 49 -35.57 -27.70 4.15
CA GLU A 49 -36.64 -27.96 3.21
C GLU A 49 -36.24 -27.65 1.76
N LEU A 50 -35.20 -26.86 1.56
CA LEU A 50 -34.69 -26.40 0.24
C LEU A 50 -33.85 -27.52 -0.42
N ARG A 51 -34.42 -28.67 -0.72
CA ARG A 51 -33.70 -29.88 -1.22
C ARG A 51 -33.02 -29.71 -2.58
N HIS A 52 -33.23 -28.59 -3.25
CA HIS A 52 -32.56 -28.23 -4.51
C HIS A 52 -31.41 -27.26 -4.34
N LEU A 53 -31.11 -26.85 -3.12
CA LEU A 53 -30.05 -25.91 -2.81
C LEU A 53 -28.68 -26.45 -3.26
N GLU A 54 -27.95 -25.64 -4.02
CA GLU A 54 -26.62 -25.95 -4.51
C GLU A 54 -25.53 -25.17 -3.73
N GLU A 55 -25.87 -23.96 -3.25
CA GLU A 55 -24.95 -23.10 -2.50
C GLU A 55 -25.61 -22.58 -1.23
N LEU A 56 -24.90 -22.71 -0.10
CA LEU A 56 -25.33 -22.26 1.21
C LEU A 56 -24.18 -21.49 1.88
N HIS A 57 -24.44 -20.23 2.16
CA HIS A 57 -23.51 -19.33 2.85
C HIS A 57 -24.01 -19.08 4.26
N LEU A 58 -23.20 -19.41 5.25
CA LEU A 58 -23.46 -19.29 6.69
C LEU A 58 -22.26 -18.68 7.44
N GLU A 59 -21.32 -18.11 6.72
CA GLU A 59 -20.11 -17.53 7.30
C GLU A 59 -20.42 -16.34 8.23
N ARG A 60 -19.51 -16.11 9.19
CA ARG A 60 -19.57 -14.97 10.14
C ARG A 60 -20.87 -14.92 10.94
N ASN A 61 -21.24 -16.06 11.52
CA ASN A 61 -22.35 -16.17 12.45
C ASN A 61 -21.85 -16.68 13.83
N LYS A 62 -22.76 -17.10 14.70
CA LYS A 62 -22.48 -17.65 16.03
C LYS A 62 -22.95 -19.10 16.15
N ILE A 63 -22.95 -19.86 15.06
CA ILE A 63 -23.47 -21.23 15.00
C ILE A 63 -22.53 -22.14 15.81
N GLU A 64 -23.09 -22.83 16.79
CA GLU A 64 -22.35 -23.71 17.71
C GLU A 64 -22.35 -25.17 17.27
N ALA A 65 -23.38 -25.61 16.54
CA ALA A 65 -23.52 -27.00 16.08
C ALA A 65 -24.12 -27.04 14.67
N LEU A 66 -23.67 -28.04 13.91
CA LEU A 66 -24.23 -28.37 12.61
C LEU A 66 -25.26 -29.48 12.80
N PRO A 67 -26.56 -29.26 12.52
CA PRO A 67 -27.58 -30.25 12.76
C PRO A 67 -27.55 -31.37 11.70
N PRO A 68 -27.97 -32.61 12.05
CA PRO A 68 -27.99 -33.77 11.12
C PRO A 68 -28.81 -33.55 9.86
N GLU A 69 -29.80 -32.69 9.91
CA GLU A 69 -30.68 -32.32 8.78
C GLU A 69 -29.90 -31.73 7.58
N ILE A 70 -28.67 -31.25 7.80
CA ILE A 70 -27.76 -30.79 6.72
C ILE A 70 -27.58 -31.89 5.67
N GLY A 71 -27.53 -33.14 6.08
CA GLY A 71 -27.41 -34.30 5.20
C GLY A 71 -28.56 -34.48 4.22
N SER A 72 -29.69 -33.77 4.39
CA SER A 72 -30.81 -33.80 3.46
C SER A 72 -30.55 -32.98 2.18
N LEU A 73 -29.61 -32.04 2.20
CA LEU A 73 -29.29 -31.15 1.09
C LEU A 73 -28.39 -31.84 0.05
N LYS A 74 -28.82 -32.96 -0.51
CA LYS A 74 -28.02 -33.84 -1.40
C LYS A 74 -27.46 -33.18 -2.68
N LYS A 75 -27.98 -31.98 -3.07
CA LYS A 75 -27.50 -31.24 -4.24
C LYS A 75 -26.48 -30.15 -3.91
N LEU A 76 -26.19 -29.98 -2.61
CA LEU A 76 -25.30 -28.93 -2.16
C LEU A 76 -23.87 -29.15 -2.72
N ARG A 77 -23.32 -28.12 -3.35
CA ARG A 77 -21.99 -28.07 -3.95
C ARG A 77 -21.05 -27.15 -3.21
N VAL A 78 -21.60 -26.06 -2.64
CA VAL A 78 -20.83 -25.06 -1.90
C VAL A 78 -21.44 -24.87 -0.53
N LEU A 79 -20.60 -24.98 0.51
CA LEU A 79 -20.99 -24.73 1.90
C LEU A 79 -19.90 -23.92 2.59
N TYR A 80 -20.24 -22.69 3.00
CA TYR A 80 -19.36 -21.83 3.77
C TYR A 80 -19.89 -21.70 5.20
N LEU A 81 -19.04 -22.10 6.15
CA LEU A 81 -19.31 -22.12 7.58
C LEU A 81 -18.19 -21.41 8.38
N ASN A 82 -17.29 -20.74 7.67
CA ASN A 82 -16.14 -20.09 8.30
C ASN A 82 -16.56 -18.97 9.25
N ASN A 83 -15.74 -18.74 10.26
CA ASN A 83 -15.98 -17.73 11.29
C ASN A 83 -17.32 -17.94 12.00
N ASN A 84 -17.43 -19.09 12.67
CA ASN A 84 -18.54 -19.49 13.52
C ASN A 84 -18.00 -20.08 14.84
N ASN A 85 -18.86 -20.61 15.70
CA ASN A 85 -18.51 -21.21 16.99
C ASN A 85 -18.63 -22.74 16.98
N LEU A 86 -18.48 -23.39 15.82
CA LEU A 86 -18.65 -24.83 15.67
C LEU A 86 -17.61 -25.58 16.50
N LEU A 87 -18.07 -26.37 17.46
CA LEU A 87 -17.23 -27.30 18.25
C LEU A 87 -17.07 -28.65 17.58
N ASN A 88 -18.07 -29.08 16.83
CA ASN A 88 -18.13 -30.34 16.13
C ASN A 88 -18.86 -30.21 14.80
N ILE A 89 -18.61 -31.17 13.90
CA ILE A 89 -19.39 -31.38 12.69
C ILE A 89 -20.18 -32.70 12.82
N CYS A 90 -21.43 -32.68 12.37
CA CYS A 90 -22.24 -33.90 12.37
C CYS A 90 -21.75 -34.92 11.32
N PRO A 91 -21.87 -36.24 11.55
CA PRO A 91 -21.50 -37.26 10.57
C PRO A 91 -22.27 -37.15 9.24
N GLU A 92 -23.50 -36.65 9.28
CA GLU A 92 -24.40 -36.48 8.13
C GLU A 92 -23.90 -35.44 7.13
N LEU A 93 -23.00 -34.54 7.52
CA LEU A 93 -22.27 -33.69 6.57
C LEU A 93 -21.56 -34.53 5.50
N GLY A 94 -21.03 -35.70 5.89
CA GLY A 94 -20.39 -36.65 4.97
C GLY A 94 -21.33 -37.25 3.92
N ASP A 95 -22.65 -37.09 4.06
CA ASP A 95 -23.65 -37.54 3.10
C ASP A 95 -23.86 -36.59 1.91
N LEU A 96 -23.18 -35.43 1.90
CA LEU A 96 -23.24 -34.45 0.83
C LEU A 96 -22.30 -34.88 -0.32
N GLU A 97 -22.66 -35.94 -1.03
CA GLU A 97 -21.81 -36.57 -2.06
C GLU A 97 -21.42 -35.63 -3.21
N GLN A 98 -22.22 -34.56 -3.45
CA GLN A 98 -21.96 -33.57 -4.51
C GLN A 98 -21.17 -32.36 -4.05
N LEU A 99 -20.80 -32.28 -2.75
CA LEU A 99 -20.11 -31.10 -2.21
C LEU A 99 -18.71 -30.96 -2.83
N GLN A 100 -18.47 -29.79 -3.40
CA GLN A 100 -17.23 -29.45 -4.11
C GLN A 100 -16.38 -28.43 -3.36
N SER A 101 -17.02 -27.49 -2.64
CA SER A 101 -16.34 -26.47 -1.86
C SER A 101 -16.84 -26.45 -0.43
N LEU A 102 -15.94 -26.57 0.52
CA LEU A 102 -16.22 -26.52 1.96
C LEU A 102 -15.23 -25.59 2.64
N ASP A 103 -15.75 -24.63 3.38
CA ASP A 103 -14.97 -23.75 4.23
C ASP A 103 -15.42 -23.89 5.70
N LEU A 104 -14.54 -24.41 6.54
CA LEU A 104 -14.73 -24.59 7.99
C LEU A 104 -13.77 -23.70 8.80
N SER A 105 -13.06 -22.78 8.16
CA SER A 105 -12.02 -21.93 8.76
C SER A 105 -12.56 -21.13 9.94
N GLU A 106 -11.66 -20.81 10.87
CA GLU A 106 -12.00 -19.96 12.03
C GLU A 106 -13.17 -20.52 12.87
N ASN A 107 -13.14 -21.84 13.11
CA ASN A 107 -14.04 -22.53 14.01
C ASN A 107 -13.23 -23.32 15.05
N PRO A 108 -13.67 -23.41 16.30
CA PRO A 108 -13.00 -24.18 17.36
C PRO A 108 -13.28 -25.70 17.30
N ILE A 109 -13.30 -26.28 16.09
CA ILE A 109 -13.66 -27.70 15.88
C ILE A 109 -12.59 -28.61 16.45
N ILE A 110 -13.02 -29.65 17.18
CA ILE A 110 -12.14 -30.69 17.71
C ILE A 110 -11.72 -31.65 16.59
N CYS A 111 -10.42 -31.67 16.26
CA CYS A 111 -9.87 -32.32 15.06
C CYS A 111 -10.12 -33.83 14.96
N SER A 112 -10.28 -34.54 16.08
CA SER A 112 -10.47 -36.00 16.08
C SER A 112 -11.74 -36.46 15.37
N LEU A 113 -12.78 -35.62 15.33
CA LEU A 113 -14.07 -35.93 14.70
C LEU A 113 -14.13 -35.52 13.22
N LEU A 114 -13.24 -34.59 12.82
CA LEU A 114 -13.21 -34.00 11.48
C LEU A 114 -12.90 -35.05 10.39
N THR A 115 -11.93 -35.94 10.67
CA THR A 115 -11.37 -36.85 9.67
C THR A 115 -12.40 -37.80 9.08
N HIS A 116 -13.20 -38.45 9.94
CA HIS A 116 -14.18 -39.47 9.49
C HIS A 116 -15.22 -38.87 8.54
N THR A 117 -15.75 -37.70 8.89
CA THR A 117 -16.78 -37.01 8.10
C THR A 117 -16.21 -36.50 6.78
N LEU A 118 -15.06 -35.79 6.80
CA LEU A 118 -14.44 -35.24 5.58
C LEU A 118 -14.05 -36.34 4.59
N CYS A 119 -13.56 -37.50 5.05
CA CYS A 119 -13.15 -38.60 4.17
C CYS A 119 -14.30 -39.19 3.33
N ARG A 120 -15.56 -38.87 3.65
CA ARG A 120 -16.73 -39.32 2.87
C ARG A 120 -17.05 -38.37 1.70
N LEU A 121 -16.57 -37.09 1.75
CA LEU A 121 -16.83 -36.05 0.75
C LEU A 121 -15.93 -36.19 -0.49
N ARG A 122 -16.08 -37.30 -1.24
CA ARG A 122 -15.17 -37.66 -2.34
C ARG A 122 -15.17 -36.68 -3.53
N SER A 123 -16.24 -35.89 -3.71
CA SER A 123 -16.35 -34.89 -4.78
C SER A 123 -15.67 -33.55 -4.46
N LEU A 124 -15.09 -33.44 -3.23
CA LEU A 124 -14.55 -32.18 -2.76
C LEU A 124 -13.34 -31.75 -3.60
N ARG A 125 -13.38 -30.50 -4.07
CA ARG A 125 -12.33 -29.84 -4.85
C ARG A 125 -11.63 -28.74 -4.07
N GLN A 126 -12.35 -28.09 -3.16
CA GLN A 126 -11.83 -27.02 -2.33
C GLN A 126 -12.14 -27.27 -0.87
N LEU A 127 -11.10 -27.31 -0.05
CA LEU A 127 -11.21 -27.47 1.40
C LEU A 127 -10.39 -26.38 2.08
N ARG A 128 -11.06 -25.55 2.90
CA ARG A 128 -10.44 -24.51 3.70
C ARG A 128 -10.60 -24.82 5.18
N LEU A 129 -9.47 -24.85 5.89
CA LEU A 129 -9.33 -25.15 7.30
C LEU A 129 -8.35 -24.15 7.95
N TYR A 130 -8.52 -22.86 7.66
CA TYR A 130 -7.65 -21.80 8.18
C TYR A 130 -7.94 -21.54 9.67
N ASN A 131 -6.90 -21.26 10.45
CA ASN A 131 -7.02 -20.81 11.84
C ASN A 131 -7.88 -21.74 12.72
N MET A 132 -7.67 -23.06 12.63
CA MET A 132 -8.43 -24.06 13.38
C MET A 132 -7.60 -24.74 14.50
N ASN A 133 -6.42 -24.24 14.81
CA ASN A 133 -5.49 -24.83 15.78
C ASN A 133 -5.13 -26.31 15.48
N LEU A 134 -5.06 -26.68 14.20
CA LEU A 134 -4.68 -28.01 13.77
C LEU A 134 -3.21 -28.27 14.07
N LEU A 135 -2.90 -29.31 14.86
CA LEU A 135 -1.52 -29.72 15.15
C LEU A 135 -0.97 -30.69 14.10
N GLN A 136 -1.84 -31.39 13.39
CA GLN A 136 -1.47 -32.34 12.33
C GLN A 136 -2.59 -32.46 11.28
N LEU A 137 -2.20 -32.72 10.04
CA LEU A 137 -3.13 -33.06 8.96
C LEU A 137 -3.28 -34.58 8.92
N PRO A 138 -4.51 -35.14 9.11
CA PRO A 138 -4.71 -36.57 9.06
C PRO A 138 -4.40 -37.16 7.66
N ALA A 139 -3.57 -38.21 7.63
CA ALA A 139 -3.15 -38.86 6.38
C ALA A 139 -4.33 -39.40 5.55
N GLU A 140 -5.41 -39.81 6.21
CA GLU A 140 -6.60 -40.35 5.54
C GLU A 140 -7.32 -39.28 4.68
N ILE A 141 -7.29 -38.00 5.06
CA ILE A 141 -7.81 -36.91 4.24
C ILE A 141 -7.08 -36.88 2.91
N CYS A 142 -5.75 -36.92 2.92
CA CYS A 142 -4.94 -36.91 1.70
C CYS A 142 -5.19 -38.16 0.82
N LYS A 143 -5.40 -39.32 1.42
CA LYS A 143 -5.68 -40.57 0.67
C LYS A 143 -7.06 -40.58 0.02
N LYS A 144 -8.07 -39.98 0.68
CA LYS A 144 -9.47 -40.07 0.25
C LYS A 144 -9.93 -38.94 -0.65
N LEU A 145 -9.41 -37.71 -0.46
CA LEU A 145 -9.84 -36.53 -1.18
C LEU A 145 -8.94 -36.24 -2.41
N GLN A 146 -8.73 -37.23 -3.27
CA GLN A 146 -7.80 -37.16 -4.41
C GLN A 146 -8.19 -36.11 -5.50
N HIS A 147 -9.43 -35.60 -5.45
CA HIS A 147 -9.91 -34.57 -6.39
C HIS A 147 -9.68 -33.13 -5.90
N LEU A 148 -9.06 -32.96 -4.72
CA LEU A 148 -8.75 -31.62 -4.21
C LEU A 148 -7.87 -30.84 -5.18
N GLN A 149 -8.31 -29.61 -5.45
CA GLN A 149 -7.62 -28.62 -6.25
C GLN A 149 -7.09 -27.48 -5.38
N LEU A 150 -7.79 -27.15 -4.28
CA LEU A 150 -7.38 -26.18 -3.29
C LEU A 150 -7.42 -26.79 -1.88
N LEU A 151 -6.32 -26.64 -1.15
CA LEU A 151 -6.23 -27.01 0.26
C LEU A 151 -5.66 -25.83 1.06
N GLY A 152 -6.48 -25.28 1.95
CA GLY A 152 -6.13 -24.18 2.83
C GLY A 152 -5.91 -24.66 4.26
N LEU A 153 -4.69 -24.51 4.77
CA LEU A 153 -4.28 -24.96 6.11
C LEU A 153 -3.53 -23.86 6.88
N SER A 154 -3.59 -22.62 6.42
CA SER A 154 -2.83 -21.51 7.03
C SER A 154 -3.32 -21.18 8.45
N GLY A 155 -2.43 -20.60 9.27
CA GLY A 155 -2.76 -20.16 10.62
C GLY A 155 -3.02 -21.34 11.58
N ASN A 156 -2.33 -22.45 11.39
CA ASN A 156 -2.45 -23.65 12.24
C ASN A 156 -1.14 -23.91 12.99
N GLY A 157 -1.08 -25.01 13.70
CA GLY A 157 0.10 -25.46 14.47
C GLY A 157 0.83 -26.64 13.84
N LEU A 158 0.74 -26.81 12.51
CA LEU A 158 1.28 -27.98 11.83
C LEU A 158 2.81 -28.03 11.92
N ALA A 159 3.36 -29.02 12.60
CA ALA A 159 4.81 -29.25 12.67
C ALA A 159 5.35 -30.06 11.47
N SER A 160 4.51 -30.84 10.82
CA SER A 160 4.83 -31.62 9.62
C SER A 160 3.58 -31.93 8.80
N LEU A 161 3.80 -32.26 7.52
CA LEU A 161 2.75 -32.82 6.65
C LEU A 161 2.92 -34.33 6.54
N PRO A 162 1.82 -35.13 6.43
CA PRO A 162 1.91 -36.53 6.16
C PRO A 162 2.48 -36.77 4.76
N TRP A 163 3.30 -37.83 4.56
CA TRP A 163 3.86 -38.13 3.24
C TRP A 163 2.75 -38.40 2.19
N GLN A 164 1.56 -38.79 2.63
CA GLN A 164 0.38 -39.02 1.79
C GLN A 164 -0.13 -37.73 1.11
N ILE A 165 0.38 -36.58 1.47
CA ILE A 165 0.07 -35.31 0.74
C ILE A 165 0.36 -35.47 -0.75
N SER A 166 1.37 -36.28 -1.12
CA SER A 166 1.72 -36.63 -2.51
C SER A 166 0.59 -37.29 -3.30
N SER A 167 -0.41 -37.86 -2.62
CA SER A 167 -1.59 -38.50 -3.25
C SER A 167 -2.57 -37.44 -3.84
N LEU A 168 -2.47 -36.20 -3.44
CA LEU A 168 -3.35 -35.09 -3.91
C LEU A 168 -2.89 -34.58 -5.29
N THR A 169 -2.78 -35.45 -6.28
CA THR A 169 -2.19 -35.16 -7.60
C THR A 169 -2.95 -34.12 -8.43
N GLN A 170 -4.19 -33.77 -8.04
CA GLN A 170 -4.99 -32.72 -8.69
C GLN A 170 -4.79 -31.34 -8.05
N LEU A 171 -4.01 -31.26 -6.96
CA LEU A 171 -3.85 -30.03 -6.18
C LEU A 171 -3.16 -28.95 -7.02
N GLN A 172 -3.79 -27.78 -7.08
CA GLN A 172 -3.33 -26.58 -7.79
C GLN A 172 -2.89 -25.48 -6.82
N GLN A 173 -3.57 -25.39 -5.68
CA GLN A 173 -3.29 -24.33 -4.70
C GLN A 173 -3.16 -24.96 -3.30
N LEU A 174 -2.04 -24.68 -2.65
CA LEU A 174 -1.76 -25.14 -1.29
C LEU A 174 -1.29 -23.95 -0.43
N TYR A 175 -2.08 -23.66 0.59
CA TYR A 175 -1.82 -22.58 1.53
C TYR A 175 -1.46 -23.14 2.90
N LEU A 176 -0.23 -22.89 3.34
CA LEU A 176 0.37 -23.41 4.57
C LEU A 176 1.02 -22.31 5.42
N GLN A 177 0.79 -21.06 5.09
CA GLN A 177 1.43 -19.93 5.80
C GLN A 177 1.07 -19.94 7.29
N THR A 178 1.98 -19.44 8.11
CA THR A 178 1.81 -19.35 9.57
C THR A 178 1.55 -20.72 10.20
N ASN A 179 2.51 -21.62 10.04
CA ASN A 179 2.57 -22.93 10.65
C ASN A 179 3.98 -23.18 11.26
N ASN A 180 4.27 -24.39 11.71
CA ASN A 180 5.54 -24.76 12.34
C ASN A 180 6.34 -25.77 11.49
N LEU A 181 6.16 -25.77 10.17
CA LEU A 181 6.79 -26.73 9.27
C LEU A 181 8.32 -26.51 9.21
N GLN A 182 9.10 -27.55 9.48
CA GLN A 182 10.57 -27.52 9.40
C GLN A 182 11.10 -28.09 8.09
N ILE A 183 10.41 -29.08 7.53
CA ILE A 183 10.74 -29.74 6.26
C ILE A 183 9.46 -30.10 5.51
N LEU A 184 9.55 -30.23 4.20
CA LEU A 184 8.51 -30.82 3.37
C LEU A 184 8.71 -32.35 3.30
N PRO A 185 7.63 -33.15 3.31
CA PRO A 185 7.76 -34.61 3.34
C PRO A 185 8.31 -35.16 2.03
N PRO A 186 8.94 -36.35 2.04
CA PRO A 186 9.34 -37.07 0.84
C PRO A 186 8.17 -37.23 -0.14
N GLY A 187 8.45 -37.03 -1.44
CA GLY A 187 7.44 -37.12 -2.49
C GLY A 187 6.51 -35.90 -2.61
N PHE A 188 6.74 -34.83 -1.83
CA PHE A 188 5.96 -33.57 -1.94
C PHE A 188 5.93 -33.06 -3.39
N CYS A 189 7.05 -33.13 -4.10
CA CYS A 189 7.20 -32.67 -5.47
C CYS A 189 6.47 -33.52 -6.52
N GLN A 190 5.75 -34.59 -6.11
CA GLN A 190 4.80 -35.31 -6.97
C GLN A 190 3.52 -34.52 -7.24
N LEU A 191 3.29 -33.40 -6.53
CA LEU A 191 2.17 -32.48 -6.77
C LEU A 191 2.37 -31.67 -8.07
N ARG A 192 2.52 -32.35 -9.20
CA ARG A 192 2.93 -31.73 -10.49
C ARG A 192 1.96 -30.70 -11.05
N ARG A 193 0.69 -30.66 -10.57
CA ARG A 193 -0.32 -29.66 -10.96
C ARG A 193 -0.31 -28.41 -10.10
N LEU A 194 0.57 -28.36 -9.08
CA LEU A 194 0.62 -27.23 -8.17
C LEU A 194 1.04 -25.96 -8.91
N GLU A 195 0.21 -24.93 -8.80
CA GLU A 195 0.42 -23.60 -9.39
C GLU A 195 0.80 -22.56 -8.33
N VAL A 196 0.20 -22.68 -7.14
CA VAL A 196 0.43 -21.75 -6.03
C VAL A 196 0.83 -22.53 -4.78
N LEU A 197 1.98 -22.20 -4.21
CA LEU A 197 2.46 -22.76 -2.95
C LEU A 197 2.82 -21.62 -1.98
N ASP A 198 2.07 -21.51 -0.90
CA ASP A 198 2.32 -20.51 0.14
C ASP A 198 2.81 -21.20 1.43
N LEU A 199 4.08 -21.00 1.73
CA LEU A 199 4.79 -21.53 2.89
C LEU A 199 5.32 -20.43 3.80
N ARG A 200 4.83 -19.20 3.66
CA ARG A 200 5.31 -18.05 4.46
C ARG A 200 5.14 -18.31 5.96
N GLN A 201 6.04 -17.69 6.75
CA GLN A 201 5.98 -17.77 8.21
C GLN A 201 5.91 -19.23 8.72
N ASN A 202 6.91 -20.01 8.32
CA ASN A 202 7.17 -21.36 8.80
C ASN A 202 8.60 -21.45 9.36
N LEU A 203 9.10 -22.65 9.60
CA LEU A 203 10.44 -22.91 10.13
C LEU A 203 11.31 -23.72 9.16
N LEU A 204 11.04 -23.60 7.84
CA LEU A 204 11.72 -24.37 6.82
C LEU A 204 13.23 -24.02 6.76
N ASN A 205 14.07 -25.05 6.80
CA ASN A 205 15.53 -24.90 6.70
C ASN A 205 16.04 -25.12 5.27
N CYS A 206 15.34 -25.89 4.46
CA CYS A 206 15.69 -26.20 3.06
C CYS A 206 14.42 -26.50 2.24
N LEU A 207 14.58 -26.45 0.92
CA LEU A 207 13.60 -26.95 -0.04
C LEU A 207 14.05 -28.33 -0.55
N PRO A 208 13.12 -29.20 -1.01
CA PRO A 208 13.48 -30.49 -1.62
C PRO A 208 14.33 -30.32 -2.88
N ASP A 209 15.30 -31.20 -3.08
CA ASP A 209 16.16 -31.20 -4.26
C ASP A 209 15.42 -31.48 -5.57
N ASP A 210 14.27 -32.17 -5.51
CA ASP A 210 13.41 -32.48 -6.65
C ASP A 210 12.34 -31.43 -6.93
N ILE A 211 12.48 -30.19 -6.35
CA ILE A 211 11.54 -29.06 -6.53
C ILE A 211 11.23 -28.75 -8.00
N SER A 212 12.18 -28.99 -8.91
CA SER A 212 12.02 -28.83 -10.37
C SER A 212 10.89 -29.69 -10.96
N SER A 213 10.44 -30.74 -10.23
CA SER A 213 9.29 -31.55 -10.65
C SER A 213 7.97 -30.79 -10.63
N LEU A 214 7.89 -29.67 -9.90
CA LEU A 214 6.73 -28.75 -9.84
C LEU A 214 6.68 -27.84 -11.07
N GLN A 215 6.57 -28.43 -12.26
CA GLN A 215 6.67 -27.70 -13.54
C GLN A 215 5.55 -26.68 -13.79
N ASN A 216 4.39 -26.84 -13.14
CA ASN A 216 3.27 -25.90 -13.27
C ASN A 216 3.29 -24.79 -12.21
N LEU A 217 4.27 -24.78 -11.30
CA LEU A 217 4.37 -23.81 -10.23
C LEU A 217 4.60 -22.40 -10.80
N LYS A 218 3.70 -21.49 -10.51
CA LYS A 218 3.70 -20.06 -10.94
C LYS A 218 4.08 -19.13 -9.81
N HIS A 219 3.59 -19.42 -8.60
CA HIS A 219 3.78 -18.58 -7.42
C HIS A 219 4.33 -19.41 -6.26
N LEU A 220 5.50 -19.03 -5.76
CA LEU A 220 6.15 -19.66 -4.61
C LEU A 220 6.45 -18.60 -3.56
N TYR A 221 5.78 -18.70 -2.40
CA TYR A 221 5.95 -17.80 -1.29
C TYR A 221 6.61 -18.52 -0.11
N LEU A 222 7.81 -18.07 0.28
CA LEU A 222 8.66 -18.66 1.29
C LEU A 222 9.11 -17.66 2.35
N ALA A 223 8.55 -16.44 2.36
CA ALA A 223 8.99 -15.38 3.24
C ALA A 223 8.83 -15.76 4.73
N GLY A 224 9.79 -15.33 5.56
CA GLY A 224 9.74 -15.60 7.00
C GLY A 224 9.97 -17.06 7.34
N ASN A 225 11.01 -17.66 6.77
CA ASN A 225 11.50 -19.00 7.09
C ASN A 225 12.97 -18.97 7.58
N ASN A 226 13.61 -20.12 7.70
CA ASN A 226 15.01 -20.26 8.12
C ASN A 226 15.92 -20.73 6.95
N LEU A 227 15.52 -20.45 5.70
CA LEU A 227 16.29 -20.90 4.53
C LEU A 227 17.66 -20.24 4.49
N THR A 228 18.71 -21.04 4.36
CA THR A 228 20.09 -20.57 4.19
C THR A 228 20.52 -20.64 2.73
N ALA A 229 19.89 -21.47 1.91
CA ALA A 229 20.18 -21.67 0.49
C ALA A 229 18.93 -22.00 -0.31
N ILE A 230 19.03 -21.82 -1.64
CA ILE A 230 18.03 -22.24 -2.61
C ILE A 230 18.64 -23.37 -3.44
N PRO A 231 17.93 -24.51 -3.62
CA PRO A 231 18.45 -25.61 -4.41
C PRO A 231 18.63 -25.17 -5.87
N GLN A 232 19.72 -25.57 -6.49
CA GLN A 232 20.01 -25.25 -7.90
C GLN A 232 18.92 -25.73 -8.85
N THR A 233 18.22 -26.79 -8.48
CA THR A 233 17.12 -27.38 -9.24
C THR A 233 15.89 -26.48 -9.33
N LEU A 234 15.77 -25.42 -8.48
CA LEU A 234 14.66 -24.47 -8.58
C LEU A 234 14.58 -23.81 -9.97
N SER A 235 15.71 -23.64 -10.65
CA SER A 235 15.76 -23.12 -12.03
C SER A 235 14.96 -23.96 -13.02
N GLY A 236 14.67 -25.23 -12.70
CA GLY A 236 13.83 -26.10 -13.49
C GLY A 236 12.32 -25.87 -13.37
N CYS A 237 11.87 -25.02 -12.43
CA CYS A 237 10.48 -24.57 -12.36
C CYS A 237 10.21 -23.51 -13.43
N ILE A 238 10.11 -23.94 -14.70
CA ILE A 238 10.12 -23.07 -15.89
C ILE A 238 8.96 -22.07 -15.97
N ASN A 239 7.84 -22.37 -15.29
CA ASN A 239 6.65 -21.51 -15.26
C ASN A 239 6.59 -20.58 -14.04
N LEU A 240 7.64 -20.57 -13.17
CA LEU A 240 7.65 -19.75 -11.99
C LEU A 240 7.79 -18.27 -12.36
N CYS A 241 6.74 -17.49 -12.05
CA CYS A 241 6.66 -16.04 -12.32
C CYS A 241 6.92 -15.20 -11.06
N VAL A 242 6.52 -15.70 -9.88
CA VAL A 242 6.64 -14.99 -8.61
C VAL A 242 7.39 -15.84 -7.60
N LEU A 243 8.47 -15.27 -7.04
CA LEU A 243 9.27 -15.90 -6.00
C LEU A 243 9.49 -14.92 -4.85
N ASP A 244 8.90 -15.19 -3.70
CA ASP A 244 9.13 -14.45 -2.47
C ASP A 244 9.90 -15.29 -1.46
N ILE A 245 11.15 -14.92 -1.20
CA ILE A 245 12.03 -15.56 -0.22
C ILE A 245 12.57 -14.53 0.78
N SER A 246 11.82 -13.46 0.99
CA SER A 246 12.14 -12.42 1.95
C SER A 246 12.20 -12.97 3.38
N ARG A 247 12.88 -12.27 4.30
CA ARG A 247 12.96 -12.64 5.71
C ARG A 247 13.43 -14.09 5.92
N ASN A 248 14.52 -14.42 5.27
CA ASN A 248 15.24 -15.69 5.44
C ASN A 248 16.69 -15.41 5.87
N ARG A 249 17.57 -16.42 5.79
CA ARG A 249 18.98 -16.32 6.16
C ARG A 249 19.87 -16.62 4.95
N LEU A 250 19.47 -16.09 3.78
CA LEU A 250 20.16 -16.38 2.53
C LEU A 250 21.48 -15.62 2.43
N ASP A 251 22.53 -16.33 2.03
CA ASP A 251 23.86 -15.79 1.71
C ASP A 251 24.05 -15.71 0.19
N LEU A 252 24.83 -14.72 -0.26
CA LEU A 252 25.17 -14.49 -1.66
C LEU A 252 25.73 -15.72 -2.37
N ASN A 253 26.57 -16.49 -1.68
CA ASN A 253 27.33 -17.62 -2.27
C ASN A 253 26.45 -18.81 -2.69
N LEU A 254 25.19 -18.85 -2.27
CA LEU A 254 24.28 -19.98 -2.46
C LEU A 254 23.22 -19.72 -3.52
N PHE A 255 23.33 -18.60 -4.27
CA PHE A 255 22.48 -18.24 -5.39
C PHE A 255 23.12 -18.62 -6.73
N CYS A 256 23.01 -19.87 -7.17
CA CYS A 256 23.63 -20.32 -8.42
C CYS A 256 22.77 -20.05 -9.65
N SER A 257 21.46 -20.28 -9.58
CA SER A 257 20.54 -20.08 -10.73
C SER A 257 19.12 -19.82 -10.26
N LEU A 258 18.38 -19.04 -11.04
CA LEU A 258 16.97 -18.70 -10.85
C LEU A 258 16.16 -19.10 -12.10
N PRO A 259 14.85 -19.37 -11.98
CA PRO A 259 13.97 -19.59 -13.13
C PRO A 259 13.96 -18.39 -14.06
N ALA A 260 14.14 -18.64 -15.36
CA ALA A 260 14.30 -17.57 -16.36
C ALA A 260 13.02 -16.76 -16.59
N GLY A 261 11.84 -17.30 -16.22
CA GLY A 261 10.53 -16.64 -16.40
C GLY A 261 10.09 -15.76 -15.24
N LEU A 262 10.96 -15.49 -14.24
CA LEU A 262 10.59 -14.67 -13.10
C LEU A 262 10.25 -13.24 -13.52
N ALA A 263 9.05 -12.80 -13.14
CA ALA A 263 8.57 -11.43 -13.26
C ALA A 263 8.65 -10.65 -11.93
N GLU A 264 8.53 -11.36 -10.81
CA GLU A 264 8.62 -10.79 -9.48
C GLU A 264 9.58 -11.59 -8.60
N LEU A 265 10.51 -10.90 -7.96
CA LEU A 265 11.48 -11.49 -7.03
C LEU A 265 11.61 -10.63 -5.78
N ALA A 266 11.27 -11.22 -4.63
CA ALA A 266 11.44 -10.59 -3.34
C ALA A 266 12.54 -11.30 -2.52
N LEU A 267 13.57 -10.53 -2.18
CA LEU A 267 14.77 -10.97 -1.45
C LEU A 267 14.98 -10.16 -0.16
N SER A 268 14.05 -9.28 0.19
CA SER A 268 14.17 -8.34 1.31
C SER A 268 14.47 -9.05 2.65
N ASP A 269 15.15 -8.35 3.55
CA ASP A 269 15.47 -8.86 4.88
C ASP A 269 16.26 -10.20 4.83
N ASN A 270 17.33 -10.23 4.02
CA ASN A 270 18.31 -11.32 3.92
C ASN A 270 19.74 -10.76 4.07
N GLU A 271 20.74 -11.61 4.32
CA GLU A 271 22.14 -11.21 4.53
C GLU A 271 22.98 -11.25 3.23
N LEU A 272 22.44 -10.71 2.13
CA LEU A 272 23.05 -10.89 0.81
C LEU A 272 24.35 -10.11 0.60
N CYS A 273 24.50 -8.90 1.18
CA CYS A 273 25.64 -7.98 1.04
C CYS A 273 25.95 -7.51 -0.40
N ALA A 274 25.53 -8.22 -1.44
CA ALA A 274 25.60 -7.86 -2.85
C ALA A 274 24.43 -8.49 -3.61
N VAL A 275 24.14 -7.98 -4.81
CA VAL A 275 23.10 -8.57 -5.69
C VAL A 275 23.62 -9.89 -6.28
N PRO A 276 22.89 -11.00 -6.12
CA PRO A 276 23.30 -12.27 -6.70
C PRO A 276 23.45 -12.18 -8.23
N PRO A 277 24.52 -12.70 -8.83
CA PRO A 277 24.71 -12.67 -10.29
C PRO A 277 23.59 -13.34 -11.09
N ALA A 278 22.88 -14.31 -10.49
CA ALA A 278 21.73 -14.96 -11.09
C ALA A 278 20.57 -13.99 -11.35
N VAL A 279 20.40 -12.95 -10.52
CA VAL A 279 19.37 -11.91 -10.71
C VAL A 279 19.63 -11.13 -11.99
N CYS A 280 20.89 -10.77 -12.27
CA CYS A 280 21.25 -10.00 -13.47
C CYS A 280 20.96 -10.74 -14.78
N LYS A 281 20.75 -12.07 -14.73
CA LYS A 281 20.38 -12.87 -15.91
C LYS A 281 18.89 -12.76 -16.27
N LEU A 282 18.07 -12.11 -15.44
CA LEU A 282 16.63 -11.97 -15.63
C LEU A 282 16.25 -10.65 -16.33
N GLY A 283 17.15 -10.07 -17.12
CA GLY A 283 17.02 -8.72 -17.69
C GLY A 283 15.71 -8.45 -18.41
N ASP A 284 15.25 -9.41 -19.22
CA ASP A 284 14.08 -9.24 -20.09
C ASP A 284 12.74 -9.59 -19.42
N THR A 285 12.76 -10.22 -18.24
CA THR A 285 11.54 -10.77 -17.61
C THR A 285 11.20 -10.14 -16.27
N LEU A 286 12.22 -9.78 -15.48
CA LEU A 286 12.03 -9.29 -14.13
C LEU A 286 11.48 -7.86 -14.11
N GLN A 287 10.27 -7.69 -13.58
CA GLN A 287 9.58 -6.39 -13.50
C GLN A 287 9.59 -5.80 -12.09
N LEU A 288 9.50 -6.65 -11.07
CA LEU A 288 9.43 -6.23 -9.67
C LEU A 288 10.57 -6.88 -8.89
N LEU A 289 11.45 -6.05 -8.32
CA LEU A 289 12.59 -6.51 -7.52
C LEU A 289 12.62 -5.81 -6.16
N TYR A 290 12.53 -6.61 -5.09
CA TYR A 290 12.58 -6.15 -3.73
C TYR A 290 13.88 -6.61 -3.06
N LEU A 291 14.73 -5.66 -2.70
CA LEU A 291 16.05 -5.84 -2.08
C LEU A 291 16.19 -4.99 -0.80
N LYS A 292 15.07 -4.70 -0.13
CA LYS A 292 15.07 -3.93 1.11
C LYS A 292 15.85 -4.65 2.20
N ASN A 293 16.68 -3.91 2.96
CA ASN A 293 17.42 -4.43 4.10
C ASN A 293 18.22 -5.71 3.78
N THR A 294 19.02 -5.66 2.71
CA THR A 294 19.89 -6.77 2.28
C THR A 294 21.37 -6.47 2.45
N HIS A 295 21.70 -5.41 3.21
CA HIS A 295 23.06 -4.97 3.50
C HIS A 295 23.90 -4.58 2.27
N LEU A 296 23.24 -4.20 1.16
CA LEU A 296 23.90 -3.77 -0.08
C LEU A 296 24.73 -2.50 0.14
N LYS A 297 25.96 -2.51 -0.36
CA LYS A 297 26.86 -1.35 -0.35
C LYS A 297 26.99 -0.70 -1.71
N THR A 298 26.88 -1.49 -2.78
CA THR A 298 26.99 -1.08 -4.18
C THR A 298 26.16 -2.01 -5.05
N LEU A 299 25.80 -1.55 -6.25
CA LEU A 299 25.28 -2.40 -7.31
C LEU A 299 26.40 -2.75 -8.31
N THR A 300 26.37 -3.96 -8.84
CA THR A 300 27.31 -4.43 -9.86
C THR A 300 26.96 -3.85 -11.25
N CYS A 301 27.92 -3.79 -12.16
CA CYS A 301 27.69 -3.25 -13.50
C CYS A 301 26.63 -4.04 -14.31
N CYS A 302 26.48 -5.35 -14.04
CA CYS A 302 25.46 -6.16 -14.73
C CYS A 302 24.02 -5.78 -14.33
N PHE A 303 23.83 -4.97 -13.29
CA PHE A 303 22.51 -4.54 -12.83
C PHE A 303 21.78 -3.68 -13.87
N SER A 304 22.49 -2.89 -14.66
CA SER A 304 21.92 -2.09 -15.76
C SER A 304 21.29 -2.94 -16.88
N GLY A 305 21.61 -4.23 -16.92
CA GLY A 305 20.97 -5.18 -17.85
C GLY A 305 19.53 -5.58 -17.49
N LEU A 306 19.01 -5.15 -16.32
CA LEU A 306 17.64 -5.45 -15.89
C LEU A 306 16.62 -4.49 -16.54
N THR A 307 16.54 -4.49 -17.86
CA THR A 307 15.82 -3.49 -18.66
C THR A 307 14.29 -3.55 -18.51
N ALA A 308 13.73 -4.67 -18.05
CA ALA A 308 12.28 -4.81 -17.85
C ALA A 308 11.77 -4.31 -16.49
N ILE A 309 12.66 -3.88 -15.56
CA ILE A 309 12.28 -3.48 -14.21
C ILE A 309 11.41 -2.23 -14.22
N ARG A 310 10.27 -2.32 -13.51
CA ARG A 310 9.33 -1.22 -13.24
C ARG A 310 9.34 -0.78 -11.78
N LEU A 311 9.55 -1.71 -10.85
CA LEU A 311 9.65 -1.41 -9.43
C LEU A 311 10.95 -1.95 -8.88
N LEU A 312 11.69 -1.08 -8.19
CA LEU A 312 12.92 -1.42 -7.51
C LEU A 312 12.90 -0.86 -6.09
N ASP A 313 12.90 -1.75 -5.10
CA ASP A 313 13.03 -1.38 -3.69
C ASP A 313 14.44 -1.73 -3.19
N LEU A 314 15.23 -0.71 -2.91
CA LEU A 314 16.57 -0.78 -2.33
C LEU A 314 16.62 -0.13 -0.94
N SER A 315 15.49 0.11 -0.32
CA SER A 315 15.40 0.78 0.98
C SER A 315 16.15 0.03 2.09
N GLN A 316 16.54 0.76 3.14
CA GLN A 316 17.25 0.23 4.31
C GLN A 316 18.55 -0.51 4.00
N ASN A 317 19.27 -0.06 2.98
CA ASN A 317 20.57 -0.60 2.60
C ASN A 317 21.73 0.30 3.07
N GLN A 318 22.96 -0.01 2.66
CA GLN A 318 24.15 0.72 3.04
C GLN A 318 24.80 1.43 1.83
N LEU A 319 23.97 1.90 0.90
CA LEU A 319 24.42 2.58 -0.32
C LEU A 319 24.93 3.99 0.05
N ARG A 320 26.24 4.17 0.09
CA ARG A 320 26.84 5.49 0.42
C ARG A 320 26.80 6.48 -0.75
N PHE A 321 26.75 5.95 -1.97
CA PHE A 321 26.71 6.70 -3.21
C PHE A 321 25.50 6.24 -4.02
N PHE A 322 24.92 7.16 -4.78
CA PHE A 322 23.82 6.84 -5.67
C PHE A 322 24.29 5.85 -6.77
N PRO A 323 23.64 4.70 -6.93
CA PRO A 323 24.06 3.70 -7.91
C PRO A 323 23.69 4.13 -9.33
N LYS A 324 24.65 4.63 -10.12
CA LYS A 324 24.40 5.12 -11.48
C LYS A 324 23.81 4.09 -12.42
N GLN A 325 24.01 2.79 -12.16
CA GLN A 325 23.42 1.69 -12.92
C GLN A 325 21.90 1.73 -12.97
N ILE A 326 21.26 2.32 -11.96
CA ILE A 326 19.79 2.49 -11.92
C ILE A 326 19.33 3.44 -13.02
N CYS A 327 20.14 4.46 -13.36
CA CYS A 327 19.79 5.45 -14.37
C CYS A 327 19.71 4.91 -15.81
N GLU A 328 20.09 3.65 -16.03
CA GLU A 328 19.99 2.94 -17.30
C GLU A 328 18.69 2.12 -17.41
N LEU A 329 17.87 2.07 -16.33
CA LEU A 329 16.62 1.31 -16.28
C LEU A 329 15.43 2.18 -16.78
N ASP A 330 15.30 2.31 -18.07
CA ASP A 330 14.35 3.22 -18.75
C ASP A 330 12.86 2.87 -18.55
N GLN A 331 12.53 1.66 -18.06
CA GLN A 331 11.17 1.24 -17.74
C GLN A 331 10.79 1.49 -16.27
N LEU A 332 11.71 2.00 -15.44
CA LEU A 332 11.50 2.13 -14.02
C LEU A 332 10.42 3.17 -13.71
N GLU A 333 9.39 2.75 -12.97
CA GLU A 333 8.26 3.58 -12.55
C GLU A 333 8.29 3.91 -11.04
N ILE A 334 8.81 3.00 -10.23
CA ILE A 334 8.87 3.15 -8.78
C ILE A 334 10.27 2.79 -8.29
N LEU A 335 10.91 3.74 -7.59
CA LEU A 335 12.23 3.57 -6.98
C LEU A 335 12.14 3.96 -5.50
N SER A 336 12.49 3.03 -4.60
CA SER A 336 12.72 3.33 -3.20
C SER A 336 14.19 3.17 -2.86
N LEU A 337 14.76 4.21 -2.28
CA LEU A 337 16.11 4.30 -1.74
C LEU A 337 16.07 4.87 -0.30
N ASP A 338 14.95 4.68 0.39
CA ASP A 338 14.76 5.18 1.76
C ASP A 338 15.78 4.54 2.71
N ASP A 339 16.25 5.28 3.71
CA ASP A 339 17.20 4.80 4.73
C ASP A 339 18.49 4.17 4.17
N SER A 340 19.00 4.67 3.03
CA SER A 340 20.12 4.05 2.31
C SER A 340 21.47 4.76 2.52
N LYS A 341 21.53 5.77 3.40
CA LYS A 341 22.74 6.56 3.73
C LYS A 341 23.32 7.36 2.56
N LEU A 342 22.50 7.67 1.55
CA LEU A 342 22.88 8.47 0.39
C LEU A 342 23.20 9.91 0.81
N LYS A 343 24.23 10.52 0.19
CA LYS A 343 24.62 11.92 0.40
C LYS A 343 24.24 12.83 -0.77
N GLU A 344 24.06 12.26 -1.93
CA GLU A 344 23.76 12.95 -3.18
C GLU A 344 22.97 12.05 -4.13
N VAL A 345 22.33 12.62 -5.11
CA VAL A 345 21.66 11.94 -6.22
C VAL A 345 22.50 12.18 -7.47
N ALA A 346 22.66 11.17 -8.31
CA ALA A 346 23.43 11.30 -9.53
C ALA A 346 22.66 12.15 -10.57
N PRO A 347 23.35 13.08 -11.30
CA PRO A 347 22.70 13.89 -12.34
C PRO A 347 22.04 13.08 -13.45
N GLU A 348 22.47 11.85 -13.64
CA GLU A 348 21.93 10.91 -14.63
C GLU A 348 20.51 10.42 -14.26
N ILE A 349 19.98 10.72 -13.06
CA ILE A 349 18.62 10.36 -12.63
C ILE A 349 17.54 10.90 -13.59
N LYS A 350 17.81 12.03 -14.25
CA LYS A 350 16.95 12.59 -15.30
C LYS A 350 16.65 11.65 -16.47
N ASN A 351 17.47 10.59 -16.66
CA ASN A 351 17.25 9.60 -17.70
C ASN A 351 16.05 8.67 -17.40
N LEU A 352 15.61 8.64 -16.14
CA LEU A 352 14.45 7.85 -15.70
C LEU A 352 13.13 8.55 -16.07
N THR A 353 12.86 8.66 -17.36
CA THR A 353 11.72 9.44 -17.91
C THR A 353 10.35 8.85 -17.60
N LYS A 354 10.27 7.61 -17.09
CA LYS A 354 9.03 6.95 -16.67
C LYS A 354 8.85 6.91 -15.16
N LEU A 355 9.80 7.42 -14.37
CA LEU A 355 9.74 7.35 -12.93
C LEU A 355 8.63 8.24 -12.40
N LYS A 356 7.68 7.63 -11.67
CA LYS A 356 6.51 8.27 -11.07
C LYS A 356 6.64 8.45 -9.56
N VAL A 357 7.32 7.51 -8.92
CA VAL A 357 7.43 7.48 -7.45
C VAL A 357 8.89 7.34 -7.06
N LEU A 358 9.39 8.28 -6.25
CA LEU A 358 10.75 8.28 -5.74
C LEU A 358 10.76 8.42 -4.22
N GLY A 359 11.30 7.40 -3.53
CA GLY A 359 11.53 7.39 -2.09
C GLY A 359 13.00 7.65 -1.79
N LEU A 360 13.26 8.68 -0.99
CA LEU A 360 14.58 9.09 -0.52
C LEU A 360 14.59 9.48 0.96
N THR A 361 13.55 9.10 1.70
CA THR A 361 13.37 9.37 3.13
C THR A 361 14.55 8.82 3.94
N GLY A 362 14.93 9.48 5.03
CA GLY A 362 15.93 8.97 5.98
C GLY A 362 17.36 8.86 5.44
N ASN A 363 17.71 9.60 4.39
CA ASN A 363 19.06 9.61 3.82
C ASN A 363 19.97 10.66 4.48
N ARG A 364 21.15 10.93 3.93
CA ARG A 364 22.16 11.83 4.49
C ARG A 364 22.43 13.04 3.58
N PHE A 365 21.39 13.56 2.94
CA PHE A 365 21.48 14.78 2.12
C PHE A 365 21.75 15.98 3.04
N GLN A 366 22.79 16.76 2.77
CA GLN A 366 23.04 18.02 3.46
C GLN A 366 22.13 19.12 2.92
N ASP A 367 21.90 19.09 1.61
CA ASP A 367 21.04 20.01 0.88
C ASP A 367 20.00 19.23 0.09
N PHE A 368 18.94 19.89 -0.33
CA PHE A 368 17.95 19.32 -1.24
C PHE A 368 18.61 18.86 -2.54
N PRO A 369 18.42 17.61 -2.98
CA PRO A 369 19.05 17.10 -4.21
C PRO A 369 18.41 17.74 -5.45
N GLN A 370 19.03 18.79 -5.98
CA GLN A 370 18.48 19.62 -7.09
C GLN A 370 18.27 18.84 -8.39
N GLU A 371 19.03 17.76 -8.60
CA GLU A 371 18.94 16.90 -9.77
C GLU A 371 17.54 16.33 -9.97
N ILE A 372 16.77 16.16 -8.89
CA ILE A 372 15.39 15.66 -8.94
C ILE A 372 14.45 16.65 -9.61
N CYS A 373 14.72 17.94 -9.50
CA CYS A 373 13.84 18.99 -10.04
C CYS A 373 13.66 18.93 -11.58
N CYS A 374 14.53 18.18 -12.28
CA CYS A 374 14.43 17.95 -13.72
C CYS A 374 13.50 16.78 -14.11
N MET A 375 12.90 16.09 -13.14
CA MET A 375 12.12 14.86 -13.39
C MET A 375 10.64 15.17 -13.61
N GLU A 376 10.29 15.60 -14.81
CA GLU A 376 8.91 15.98 -15.15
C GLU A 376 7.88 14.84 -14.97
N SER A 377 8.31 13.57 -15.06
CA SER A 377 7.42 12.41 -14.93
C SER A 377 7.00 12.11 -13.48
N LEU A 378 7.66 12.75 -12.49
CA LEU A 378 7.49 12.40 -11.09
C LEU A 378 6.11 12.83 -10.57
N GLU A 379 5.41 11.87 -9.95
CA GLU A 379 4.10 12.09 -9.35
C GLU A 379 4.16 12.13 -7.81
N LYS A 380 5.07 11.36 -7.21
CA LYS A 380 5.23 11.29 -5.75
C LYS A 380 6.70 11.35 -5.36
N LEU A 381 7.01 12.23 -4.41
CA LEU A 381 8.36 12.42 -3.88
C LEU A 381 8.34 12.36 -2.36
N TYR A 382 9.17 11.48 -1.80
CA TYR A 382 9.35 11.31 -0.35
C TYR A 382 10.78 11.71 0.03
N LEU A 383 10.89 12.76 0.84
CA LEU A 383 12.15 13.37 1.32
C LEU A 383 12.11 13.66 2.82
N GLY A 384 11.25 13.00 3.57
CA GLY A 384 11.22 13.10 5.03
C GLY A 384 12.51 12.61 5.67
N GLN A 385 12.93 13.17 6.81
CA GLN A 385 14.23 12.87 7.41
C GLN A 385 14.12 12.38 8.85
N ASP A 386 13.32 11.33 9.09
CA ASP A 386 13.13 10.74 10.42
C ASP A 386 14.44 10.33 11.11
N HIS A 387 15.38 9.78 10.35
CA HIS A 387 16.67 9.29 10.82
C HIS A 387 17.87 9.87 10.07
N GLY A 388 17.62 10.74 9.07
CA GLY A 388 18.64 11.30 8.17
C GLY A 388 19.24 12.62 8.65
N MET A 389 20.08 13.22 7.79
CA MET A 389 20.49 14.61 7.92
C MET A 389 19.36 15.51 7.39
N LYS A 390 19.12 16.62 8.09
CA LYS A 390 18.01 17.52 7.80
C LYS A 390 18.50 18.68 6.92
N PHE A 391 17.77 18.99 5.86
CA PHE A 391 18.05 20.16 5.05
C PHE A 391 17.15 21.35 5.41
N ILE A 392 17.66 22.56 5.12
CA ILE A 392 17.03 23.82 5.57
C ILE A 392 16.26 24.48 4.43
N HIS A 393 16.67 24.27 3.18
CA HIS A 393 16.15 24.99 2.02
C HIS A 393 15.63 24.05 0.95
N ILE A 394 14.56 24.48 0.28
CA ILE A 394 14.04 23.88 -0.95
C ILE A 394 14.42 24.83 -2.10
N PRO A 395 14.98 24.32 -3.22
CA PRO A 395 15.36 25.17 -4.34
C PRO A 395 14.15 25.71 -5.10
N GLU A 396 14.31 26.86 -5.75
CA GLU A 396 13.29 27.43 -6.65
C GLU A 396 12.98 26.52 -7.84
N ASP A 397 13.93 25.70 -8.26
CA ASP A 397 13.80 24.72 -9.34
C ASP A 397 12.76 23.61 -9.04
N ILE A 398 12.21 23.52 -7.81
CA ILE A 398 11.12 22.60 -7.45
C ILE A 398 9.93 22.71 -8.41
N SER A 399 9.74 23.89 -9.02
CA SER A 399 8.71 24.14 -10.04
C SER A 399 8.83 23.28 -11.30
N GLY A 400 9.99 22.66 -11.54
CA GLY A 400 10.21 21.73 -12.65
C GLY A 400 9.44 20.41 -12.49
N LEU A 401 8.96 20.08 -11.29
CA LEU A 401 8.17 18.87 -11.00
C LEU A 401 6.69 19.06 -11.38
N VAL A 402 6.44 19.37 -12.64
CA VAL A 402 5.11 19.80 -13.16
C VAL A 402 3.98 18.80 -12.97
N ASN A 403 4.29 17.49 -12.89
CA ASN A 403 3.31 16.43 -12.70
C ASN A 403 3.20 15.93 -11.26
N LEU A 404 3.90 16.59 -10.30
CA LEU A 404 3.92 16.14 -8.91
C LEU A 404 2.54 16.27 -8.27
N LYS A 405 2.08 15.17 -7.65
CA LYS A 405 0.79 15.04 -6.95
C LYS A 405 0.94 15.00 -5.43
N GLU A 406 2.03 14.41 -4.96
CA GLU A 406 2.29 14.24 -3.53
C GLU A 406 3.75 14.57 -3.22
N LEU A 407 3.96 15.48 -2.25
CA LEU A 407 5.28 15.90 -1.78
C LEU A 407 5.33 15.76 -0.26
N TYR A 408 6.27 14.95 0.22
CA TYR A 408 6.50 14.65 1.63
C TYR A 408 7.88 15.16 2.04
N LEU A 409 7.91 16.14 2.95
CA LEU A 409 9.09 16.86 3.42
C LEU A 409 9.17 16.89 4.95
N GLU A 410 8.47 15.99 5.61
CA GLU A 410 8.37 15.91 7.06
C GLU A 410 9.73 15.72 7.75
N ASN A 411 9.81 16.15 9.01
CA ASN A 411 11.00 15.96 9.86
C ASN A 411 12.30 16.57 9.32
N ASN A 412 12.23 17.67 8.56
CA ASN A 412 13.37 18.46 8.13
C ASN A 412 13.60 19.70 9.03
N GLU A 413 14.47 20.61 8.62
CA GLU A 413 14.68 21.91 9.26
C GLU A 413 14.29 23.09 8.36
N ILE A 414 13.31 22.88 7.48
CA ILE A 414 12.89 23.87 6.47
C ILE A 414 12.30 25.09 7.18
N GLU A 415 12.87 26.27 6.88
CA GLU A 415 12.41 27.54 7.45
C GLU A 415 11.41 28.26 6.52
N PHE A 416 11.58 28.11 5.21
CA PHE A 416 10.74 28.76 4.20
C PHE A 416 10.49 27.82 3.01
N LEU A 417 9.29 27.91 2.46
CA LEU A 417 8.96 27.31 1.16
C LEU A 417 9.25 28.34 0.06
N PRO A 418 9.85 27.95 -1.07
CA PRO A 418 10.11 28.88 -2.17
C PRO A 418 8.80 29.37 -2.80
N PRO A 419 8.71 30.62 -3.27
CA PRO A 419 7.52 31.14 -3.96
C PRO A 419 7.11 30.29 -5.18
N THR A 420 8.05 29.63 -5.84
CA THR A 420 7.80 28.75 -6.99
C THR A 420 7.03 27.48 -6.64
N ILE A 421 6.88 27.14 -5.34
CA ILE A 421 6.05 26.00 -4.91
C ILE A 421 4.60 26.13 -5.43
N GLY A 422 4.08 27.36 -5.55
CA GLY A 422 2.76 27.65 -6.09
C GLY A 422 2.58 27.24 -7.57
N MET A 423 3.66 26.97 -8.29
CA MET A 423 3.61 26.49 -9.68
C MET A 423 3.24 25.01 -9.80
N LEU A 424 3.27 24.25 -8.70
CA LEU A 424 2.91 22.83 -8.67
C LEU A 424 1.39 22.64 -8.70
N GLN A 425 0.76 22.93 -9.84
CA GLN A 425 -0.70 22.97 -10.01
C GLN A 425 -1.39 21.61 -9.82
N ASN A 426 -0.66 20.51 -10.00
CA ASN A 426 -1.16 19.14 -9.85
C ASN A 426 -1.01 18.60 -8.41
N LEU A 427 -0.35 19.36 -7.52
CA LEU A 427 -0.08 18.90 -6.15
C LEU A 427 -1.39 18.78 -5.36
N ALA A 428 -1.65 17.59 -4.87
CA ALA A 428 -2.81 17.26 -4.05
C ALA A 428 -2.48 17.11 -2.56
N VAL A 429 -1.25 16.70 -2.23
CA VAL A 429 -0.78 16.51 -0.86
C VAL A 429 0.56 17.21 -0.71
N LEU A 430 0.64 18.12 0.26
CA LEU A 430 1.88 18.73 0.72
C LEU A 430 2.02 18.46 2.22
N ASP A 431 3.04 17.67 2.56
CA ASP A 431 3.35 17.35 3.95
C ASP A 431 4.69 18.00 4.34
N CYS A 432 4.60 18.95 5.26
CA CYS A 432 5.75 19.66 5.84
C CYS A 432 5.69 19.62 7.38
N HIS A 433 5.04 18.61 7.97
CA HIS A 433 4.98 18.54 9.43
C HIS A 433 6.38 18.34 10.04
N GLU A 434 6.54 18.74 11.29
CA GLU A 434 7.83 18.66 12.02
C GLU A 434 8.99 19.36 11.28
N ASN A 435 8.76 20.64 10.89
CA ASN A 435 9.76 21.52 10.30
C ASN A 435 9.95 22.81 11.14
N ARG A 436 10.63 23.81 10.58
CA ARG A 436 10.84 25.12 11.23
C ARG A 436 10.17 26.26 10.46
N LEU A 437 9.12 25.98 9.69
CA LEU A 437 8.45 26.97 8.84
C LEU A 437 7.94 28.15 9.67
N LEU A 438 8.39 29.36 9.32
CA LEU A 438 7.98 30.61 9.97
C LEU A 438 6.69 31.17 9.36
N GLU A 439 6.55 31.02 8.04
CA GLU A 439 5.39 31.48 7.26
C GLU A 439 5.21 30.63 5.99
N LEU A 440 4.06 30.76 5.36
CA LEU A 440 3.78 30.20 4.04
C LEU A 440 3.88 31.29 2.98
N PRO A 441 4.45 31.01 1.79
CA PRO A 441 4.47 31.98 0.70
C PRO A 441 3.04 32.26 0.20
N ALA A 442 2.79 33.49 -0.25
CA ALA A 442 1.47 33.83 -0.79
C ALA A 442 1.06 32.95 -1.98
N SER A 443 2.03 32.49 -2.77
CA SER A 443 1.80 31.57 -3.91
C SER A 443 1.18 30.23 -3.53
N ILE A 444 1.13 29.86 -2.24
CA ILE A 444 0.44 28.64 -1.80
C ILE A 444 -1.05 28.67 -2.19
N GLY A 445 -1.67 29.88 -2.21
CA GLY A 445 -3.06 30.06 -2.63
C GLY A 445 -3.32 29.74 -4.10
N ASP A 446 -2.28 29.69 -4.93
CA ASP A 446 -2.39 29.40 -6.36
C ASP A 446 -2.45 27.89 -6.65
N MET A 447 -2.22 27.05 -5.65
CA MET A 447 -2.18 25.59 -5.78
C MET A 447 -3.60 24.98 -5.77
N HIS A 448 -4.40 25.25 -6.78
CA HIS A 448 -5.81 24.86 -6.84
C HIS A 448 -6.07 23.34 -6.83
N GLY A 449 -5.03 22.52 -6.98
CA GLY A 449 -5.08 21.05 -6.86
C GLY A 449 -5.06 20.53 -5.43
N LEU A 450 -4.62 21.37 -4.46
CA LEU A 450 -4.26 20.94 -3.12
C LEU A 450 -5.49 20.47 -2.31
N ARG A 451 -5.39 19.27 -1.74
CA ARG A 451 -6.43 18.61 -0.91
C ARG A 451 -6.00 18.44 0.53
N LYS A 452 -4.71 18.21 0.75
CA LYS A 452 -4.14 18.02 2.09
C LYS A 452 -2.92 18.90 2.24
N LEU A 453 -2.91 19.69 3.32
CA LEU A 453 -1.78 20.54 3.70
C LEU A 453 -1.49 20.27 5.19
N LEU A 454 -0.39 19.54 5.46
CA LEU A 454 0.01 19.11 6.78
C LEU A 454 1.19 19.96 7.25
N LEU A 455 0.97 20.74 8.31
CA LEU A 455 1.92 21.75 8.81
C LEU A 455 2.12 21.66 10.33
N ASP A 456 1.74 20.56 10.95
CA ASP A 456 1.88 20.36 12.39
C ASP A 456 3.33 20.50 12.84
N CYS A 457 3.53 20.92 14.09
CA CYS A 457 4.86 21.02 14.68
C CYS A 457 5.81 21.94 13.86
N ASN A 458 5.34 23.13 13.49
CA ASN A 458 6.12 24.18 12.85
C ASN A 458 6.19 25.45 13.72
N ARG A 459 6.66 26.56 13.15
CA ARG A 459 6.75 27.87 13.81
C ARG A 459 5.85 28.93 13.19
N ILE A 460 4.77 28.51 12.55
CA ILE A 460 3.84 29.39 11.82
C ILE A 460 3.01 30.20 12.83
N SER A 461 3.02 31.53 12.69
CA SER A 461 2.23 32.43 13.51
C SER A 461 0.94 32.90 12.83
N HIS A 462 0.96 33.00 11.50
CA HIS A 462 -0.17 33.48 10.69
C HIS A 462 -0.26 32.74 9.37
N LEU A 463 -1.42 32.79 8.75
CA LEU A 463 -1.68 32.19 7.42
C LEU A 463 -1.78 33.30 6.35
N PRO A 464 -1.36 33.03 5.11
CA PRO A 464 -1.52 33.97 4.00
C PRO A 464 -3.01 34.19 3.71
N GLU A 465 -3.37 35.45 3.38
CA GLU A 465 -4.76 35.84 3.19
C GLU A 465 -5.47 35.11 2.05
N ASN A 466 -4.72 34.70 1.03
CA ASN A 466 -5.25 34.02 -0.14
C ASN A 466 -5.36 32.49 0.01
N LEU A 467 -5.08 31.93 1.18
CA LEU A 467 -5.24 30.51 1.43
C LEU A 467 -6.69 30.03 1.23
N ASP A 468 -7.67 30.95 1.39
CA ASP A 468 -9.10 30.70 1.13
C ASP A 468 -9.43 30.41 -0.35
N GLN A 469 -8.48 30.59 -1.27
CA GLN A 469 -8.62 30.23 -2.69
C GLN A 469 -8.49 28.73 -2.95
N LEU A 470 -7.97 27.96 -2.00
CA LEU A 470 -7.78 26.51 -2.09
C LEU A 470 -9.11 25.75 -1.92
N GLN A 471 -10.02 25.88 -2.89
CA GLN A 471 -11.39 25.35 -2.79
C GLN A 471 -11.47 23.82 -2.66
N LYS A 472 -10.42 23.08 -3.04
CA LYS A 472 -10.35 21.62 -2.94
C LYS A 472 -9.73 21.13 -1.64
N LEU A 473 -9.26 22.04 -0.77
CA LEU A 473 -8.59 21.68 0.48
C LEU A 473 -9.58 21.04 1.46
N GLN A 474 -9.29 19.81 1.84
CA GLN A 474 -10.10 18.99 2.75
C GLN A 474 -9.49 18.91 4.14
N ILE A 475 -8.16 18.84 4.19
CA ILE A 475 -7.39 18.68 5.43
C ILE A 475 -6.34 19.79 5.49
N LEU A 476 -6.42 20.58 6.56
CA LEU A 476 -5.39 21.56 6.96
C LEU A 476 -5.04 21.28 8.42
N SER A 477 -3.83 20.80 8.65
CA SER A 477 -3.33 20.48 9.99
C SER A 477 -2.32 21.54 10.41
N LEU A 478 -2.52 22.14 11.59
CA LEU A 478 -1.76 23.29 12.12
C LEU A 478 -1.41 23.10 13.60
N GLU A 479 -1.56 21.90 14.14
CA GLU A 479 -1.31 21.63 15.54
C GLU A 479 0.14 21.97 15.95
N ARG A 480 0.33 22.37 17.20
CA ARG A 480 1.67 22.69 17.73
C ARG A 480 2.43 23.76 16.92
N ASN A 481 1.70 24.78 16.42
CA ASN A 481 2.25 25.99 15.86
C ASN A 481 1.98 27.18 16.81
N PRO A 482 2.84 28.21 16.88
CA PRO A 482 2.64 29.41 17.69
C PRO A 482 1.64 30.39 17.05
N LEU A 483 0.45 29.91 16.70
CA LEU A 483 -0.58 30.68 15.99
C LEU A 483 -1.08 31.86 16.82
N GLU A 484 -1.26 33.01 16.19
CA GLU A 484 -1.90 34.18 16.81
C GLU A 484 -3.40 33.95 17.04
N LYS A 485 -3.96 34.59 18.07
CA LYS A 485 -5.41 34.61 18.28
C LYS A 485 -6.10 35.47 17.22
N PRO A 486 -7.30 35.09 16.75
CA PRO A 486 -8.14 33.95 17.14
C PRO A 486 -7.82 32.64 16.40
N LEU A 487 -6.85 32.62 15.48
CA LEU A 487 -6.52 31.46 14.65
C LEU A 487 -6.19 30.20 15.50
N ALA A 488 -5.45 30.38 16.60
CA ALA A 488 -5.13 29.31 17.53
C ALA A 488 -6.36 28.63 18.17
N GLU A 489 -7.48 29.36 18.28
CA GLU A 489 -8.72 28.85 18.90
C GLU A 489 -9.62 28.12 17.88
N ILE A 490 -9.47 28.40 16.59
CA ILE A 490 -10.32 27.87 15.52
C ILE A 490 -9.65 26.82 14.65
N CYS A 491 -8.33 26.64 14.74
CA CYS A 491 -7.58 25.71 13.87
C CYS A 491 -8.08 24.25 13.95
N HIS A 492 -8.69 23.85 15.09
CA HIS A 492 -9.25 22.50 15.27
C HIS A 492 -10.68 22.33 14.71
N GLN A 493 -11.35 23.44 14.30
CA GLN A 493 -12.75 23.43 13.90
C GLN A 493 -12.94 23.08 12.40
N GLY A 494 -11.85 22.85 11.68
CA GLY A 494 -11.85 22.45 10.28
C GLY A 494 -11.61 23.60 9.29
N VAL A 495 -11.32 23.22 8.05
CA VAL A 495 -10.89 24.13 6.97
C VAL A 495 -11.90 25.23 6.69
N SER A 496 -13.20 24.93 6.71
CA SER A 496 -14.26 25.90 6.41
C SER A 496 -14.28 27.09 7.40
N VAL A 497 -14.05 26.83 8.69
CA VAL A 497 -14.02 27.86 9.73
C VAL A 497 -12.80 28.76 9.58
N ILE A 498 -11.64 28.17 9.27
CA ILE A 498 -10.40 28.91 8.99
C ILE A 498 -10.61 29.82 7.78
N PHE A 499 -11.22 29.34 6.71
CA PHE A 499 -11.49 30.13 5.51
C PHE A 499 -12.46 31.29 5.77
N GLN A 500 -13.54 31.08 6.54
CA GLN A 500 -14.44 32.14 6.97
C GLN A 500 -13.70 33.24 7.77
N TYR A 501 -12.80 32.82 8.67
CA TYR A 501 -11.97 33.75 9.42
C TYR A 501 -11.08 34.60 8.49
N LEU A 502 -10.38 33.96 7.54
CA LEU A 502 -9.51 34.66 6.58
C LEU A 502 -10.30 35.66 5.73
N GLN A 503 -11.48 35.25 5.23
CA GLN A 503 -12.36 36.13 4.45
C GLN A 503 -12.85 37.33 5.26
N THR A 504 -13.22 37.10 6.53
CA THR A 504 -13.66 38.18 7.45
C THR A 504 -12.51 39.16 7.71
N LYS A 505 -11.31 38.65 7.99
CA LYS A 505 -10.10 39.46 8.21
C LYS A 505 -9.80 40.34 6.97
N LYS A 506 -9.85 39.74 5.78
CA LYS A 506 -9.64 40.41 4.50
C LYS A 506 -10.65 41.54 4.25
N LEU A 507 -11.94 41.27 4.57
CA LEU A 507 -12.98 42.30 4.45
C LEU A 507 -12.75 43.45 5.44
N GLN A 508 -12.39 43.15 6.68
CA GLN A 508 -12.06 44.18 7.70
C GLN A 508 -10.89 45.07 7.25
N GLN A 509 -9.83 44.48 6.73
CA GLN A 509 -8.67 45.24 6.21
C GLN A 509 -9.06 46.14 5.03
N LEU A 510 -9.87 45.61 4.08
CA LEU A 510 -10.36 46.38 2.96
C LEU A 510 -11.21 47.58 3.41
N MET A 511 -12.10 47.36 4.40
CA MET A 511 -12.91 48.43 4.99
C MET A 511 -12.05 49.49 5.70
N ALA A 512 -11.07 49.05 6.50
CA ALA A 512 -10.15 49.93 7.19
C ALA A 512 -9.35 50.80 6.18
N THR A 513 -8.87 50.19 5.10
CA THR A 513 -8.15 50.89 4.02
C THR A 513 -9.05 51.95 3.34
N LYS A 514 -10.31 51.60 3.05
CA LYS A 514 -11.31 52.52 2.49
C LYS A 514 -11.59 53.71 3.43
N VAL A 515 -11.75 53.43 4.73
CA VAL A 515 -11.96 54.49 5.75
C VAL A 515 -10.75 55.39 5.86
N GLN A 516 -9.52 54.83 5.88
CA GLN A 516 -8.29 55.61 5.88
C GLN A 516 -8.14 56.48 4.62
N ALA A 517 -8.42 55.93 3.44
CA ALA A 517 -8.37 56.65 2.18
C ALA A 517 -9.40 57.81 2.15
N TRP A 518 -10.63 57.52 2.61
CA TRP A 518 -11.68 58.54 2.75
C TRP A 518 -11.25 59.66 3.73
N TRP A 519 -10.72 59.25 4.90
CA TRP A 519 -10.23 60.19 5.92
C TRP A 519 -9.09 61.05 5.39
N ARG A 520 -8.07 60.46 4.76
CA ARG A 520 -6.97 61.22 4.11
C ARG A 520 -7.51 62.20 3.07
N GLY A 521 -8.45 61.75 2.23
CA GLY A 521 -9.10 62.63 1.24
C GLY A 521 -9.89 63.75 1.88
N LEU A 522 -10.52 63.56 3.05
CA LEU A 522 -11.20 64.59 3.79
C LEU A 522 -10.22 65.62 4.37
N MET A 523 -9.11 65.13 4.98
CA MET A 523 -8.05 65.95 5.55
C MET A 523 -7.39 66.86 4.52
N VAL A 524 -7.09 66.30 3.33
CA VAL A 524 -6.55 67.06 2.18
C VAL A 524 -7.55 68.12 1.69
N ARG A 525 -8.83 67.75 1.52
CA ARG A 525 -9.86 68.69 1.03
C ARG A 525 -10.14 69.83 2.03
N LYS A 526 -10.00 69.52 3.33
CA LYS A 526 -10.23 70.50 4.40
C LYS A 526 -8.94 71.20 4.84
N GLU A 527 -7.80 70.92 4.21
CA GLU A 527 -6.49 71.49 4.55
C GLU A 527 -6.14 71.35 6.06
N LEU A 528 -6.43 70.18 6.65
CA LEU A 528 -6.20 69.92 8.06
C LEU A 528 -4.93 69.09 8.31
N GLY A 529 -4.29 69.31 9.47
CA GLY A 529 -3.12 68.55 9.89
C GLY A 529 -1.89 68.73 8.98
N PRO A 530 -1.12 67.66 8.69
CA PRO A 530 0.08 67.71 7.88
C PRO A 530 -0.16 68.13 6.41
N PHE A 531 -1.42 68.17 5.99
CA PHE A 531 -1.82 68.53 4.61
C PHE A 531 -2.17 70.02 4.46
N LYS A 532 -1.92 70.86 5.45
CA LYS A 532 -2.32 72.27 5.50
C LYS A 532 -1.64 73.17 4.44
N ASN A 533 -0.58 72.74 3.79
CA ASN A 533 0.18 73.50 2.84
C ASN A 533 0.47 72.78 1.50
N LEU A 534 -0.29 71.71 1.16
CA LEU A 534 -0.06 70.92 -0.04
C LEU A 534 -0.47 71.60 -1.35
N PHE A 535 -1.36 72.62 -1.29
CA PHE A 535 -1.76 73.37 -2.47
C PHE A 535 -1.38 74.82 -2.26
N PRO A 536 -0.59 75.46 -3.20
CA PRO A 536 -0.31 76.87 -3.13
C PRO A 536 -1.61 77.65 -3.26
N LYS A 537 -1.82 78.61 -2.33
CA LYS A 537 -2.95 79.51 -2.38
C LYS A 537 -2.92 80.21 -3.69
N LYS A 538 -3.93 80.03 -4.56
CA LYS A 538 -4.12 80.86 -5.73
C LYS A 538 -4.30 82.32 -5.27
N ASP A 539 -3.30 83.17 -5.51
CA ASP A 539 -3.37 84.63 -5.29
C ASP A 539 -4.59 85.22 -5.98
N LYS A 540 -5.56 85.65 -5.20
CA LYS A 540 -6.64 86.51 -5.66
C LYS A 540 -6.09 87.86 -5.86
N LYS A 541 -5.30 88.09 -6.91
CA LYS A 541 -4.94 89.45 -7.43
C LYS A 541 -5.50 89.61 -8.82
N GLY A 542 -6.41 90.55 -8.97
CA GLY A 542 -6.71 91.15 -10.28
C GLY A 542 -8.18 91.08 -10.72
N LYS A 543 -9.06 91.79 -10.03
CA LYS A 543 -10.26 92.35 -10.63
C LYS A 543 -10.69 93.60 -9.80
N LYS A 544 -9.95 94.71 -9.96
CA LYS A 544 -10.44 96.06 -9.80
C LYS A 544 -9.70 96.90 -10.76
N ASP A 545 -10.43 97.47 -11.66
CA ASP A 545 -10.27 98.62 -12.47
C ASP A 545 -10.42 98.40 -13.97
N LYS A 546 -11.65 98.61 -14.40
CA LYS A 546 -11.98 99.31 -15.67
C LYS A 546 -13.46 99.72 -15.66
N ARG A 547 -13.68 100.79 -14.94
CA ARG A 547 -14.82 101.66 -15.24
C ARG A 547 -14.34 103.07 -15.08
N LYS A 548 -13.94 103.74 -16.18
CA LYS A 548 -14.16 105.14 -16.55
C LYS A 548 -13.28 105.44 -17.70
N LYS A 549 -13.87 105.56 -18.83
CA LYS A 549 -13.90 106.75 -19.75
C LYS A 549 -14.34 106.30 -21.15
N LYS A 550 -15.41 106.85 -21.48
CA LYS A 550 -16.17 107.31 -22.65
C LYS A 550 -16.88 106.22 -23.42
#